data_7d11ca1d2108d2f1d4d153f66eea6823
#
_entry.id   7d11ca1d2108d2f1d4d153f66eea6823
#
_cell.length_a   1.000
_cell.length_b   1.000
_cell.length_c   1.000
_cell.angle_alpha   90.00
_cell.angle_beta   90.00
_cell.angle_gamma   90.00
#
_symmetry.space_group_name_H-M   'P 1'
#
loop_
_entity.id
_entity.type
_entity.pdbx_description
1 polymer ?
#
loop_
_entity_poly.entity_id
_entity_poly.type
_entity_poly.pdbx_seq_one_letter_code
_entity_poly.pdbx_strand_id
1 'polypeptide(L)'
;MITKNYFTHAKIKSFVKAGFFTRNGGVSKKENYSLNCSLNHKDTEINVKKNINICLKNLNIKKKIKFISQIHSNKIIKINRKNIGKKYSGDGLITSNKQIALGVLTADCCPIFIFDKNKRYICALHSGWKGALKNIAAKGIDYFVKQKIIKKNIVVLIGPCLSFKNFEVSKDFKSKFISKNKKYSIFFKYKNKNKDLFNLRRLINFQFKELGIKNIYNINKDTFSNKKVFFSHRRESQKFRDTGRMLNIIAFND
;
A
#
# COMPACT_ATOMS: atom_id res chain seq x y z
N MET A 1 8.67 22.33 9.33
CA MET A 1 9.46 21.12 9.64
C MET A 1 8.57 19.89 9.57
N ILE A 2 8.91 18.86 8.79
CA ILE A 2 8.19 17.58 8.83
C ILE A 2 8.68 16.88 10.10
N THR A 3 7.96 17.02 11.17
CA THR A 3 8.28 16.40 12.48
C THR A 3 8.03 14.89 12.50
N LYS A 4 7.40 14.34 11.47
CA LYS A 4 7.14 12.90 11.30
C LYS A 4 7.45 12.48 9.88
N ASN A 5 8.24 11.41 9.73
CA ASN A 5 8.59 10.83 8.42
C ASN A 5 7.52 9.89 7.86
N TYR A 6 6.26 10.02 8.25
CA TYR A 6 5.11 9.26 7.75
C TYR A 6 3.83 10.08 7.72
N PHE A 7 2.88 9.62 6.90
CA PHE A 7 1.51 10.11 6.84
C PHE A 7 0.56 9.13 7.52
N THR A 8 -0.44 9.66 8.21
CA THR A 8 -1.58 8.91 8.77
C THR A 8 -2.84 9.77 8.69
N HIS A 9 -3.98 9.24 9.08
CA HIS A 9 -5.25 9.98 9.07
C HIS A 9 -5.79 10.12 10.49
N ALA A 10 -6.27 11.32 10.87
CA ALA A 10 -6.72 11.59 12.25
C ALA A 10 -7.83 10.62 12.70
N LYS A 11 -8.82 10.35 11.84
CA LYS A 11 -10.00 9.52 12.15
C LYS A 11 -9.71 8.04 12.43
N ILE A 12 -8.47 7.57 12.25
CA ILE A 12 -8.14 6.15 12.50
C ILE A 12 -7.35 5.92 13.78
N LYS A 13 -6.82 6.98 14.39
CA LYS A 13 -5.85 6.88 15.51
C LYS A 13 -6.38 6.15 16.74
N SER A 14 -7.70 6.19 16.99
CA SER A 14 -8.33 5.48 18.09
C SER A 14 -8.46 3.96 17.86
N PHE A 15 -8.31 3.50 16.61
CA PHE A 15 -8.52 2.10 16.25
C PHE A 15 -7.22 1.34 16.03
N VAL A 16 -6.29 1.96 15.28
CA VAL A 16 -5.04 1.32 14.83
C VAL A 16 -3.87 2.31 14.82
N LYS A 17 -2.66 1.79 14.99
CA LYS A 17 -1.41 2.46 14.64
C LYS A 17 -1.16 2.19 13.16
N ALA A 18 -1.17 3.22 12.31
CA ALA A 18 -0.91 3.05 10.88
C ALA A 18 -0.12 4.24 10.33
N GLY A 19 0.87 3.94 9.48
CA GLY A 19 1.73 4.94 8.85
C GLY A 19 2.14 4.54 7.44
N PHE A 20 2.06 5.50 6.54
CA PHE A 20 2.65 5.47 5.22
C PHE A 20 3.94 6.28 5.27
N PHE A 21 5.07 5.59 5.29
CA PHE A 21 6.36 6.25 5.46
C PHE A 21 6.82 6.97 4.20
N THR A 22 7.66 7.97 4.40
CA THR A 22 8.36 8.68 3.34
C THR A 22 9.73 8.06 3.08
N ARG A 23 10.51 8.62 2.17
CA ARG A 23 11.91 8.23 1.96
C ARG A 23 12.89 8.85 2.97
N ASN A 24 12.42 9.69 3.90
CA ASN A 24 13.27 10.53 4.76
C ASN A 24 13.44 9.94 6.16
N GLY A 25 14.59 10.27 6.79
CA GLY A 25 14.86 9.93 8.20
C GLY A 25 15.44 8.53 8.40
N GLY A 26 16.03 7.93 7.38
CA GLY A 26 16.73 6.65 7.47
C GLY A 26 18.25 6.77 7.35
N VAL A 27 18.91 5.61 7.19
CA VAL A 27 20.38 5.49 7.18
C VAL A 27 20.95 5.07 5.82
N SER A 28 20.12 4.71 4.85
CA SER A 28 20.56 4.29 3.52
C SER A 28 21.16 5.45 2.72
N LYS A 29 22.03 5.13 1.76
CA LYS A 29 22.77 6.11 0.94
C LYS A 29 22.41 5.97 -0.54
N LYS A 30 22.94 6.85 -1.39
CA LYS A 30 22.79 6.87 -2.86
C LYS A 30 21.31 6.82 -3.28
N GLU A 31 20.94 5.97 -4.22
CA GLU A 31 19.58 5.82 -4.77
C GLU A 31 18.54 5.48 -3.70
N ASN A 32 18.99 4.81 -2.63
CA ASN A 32 18.19 4.38 -1.49
C ASN A 32 18.06 5.44 -0.39
N TYR A 33 18.60 6.66 -0.59
CA TYR A 33 18.59 7.72 0.42
C TYR A 33 17.16 8.18 0.72
N SER A 34 16.72 8.05 1.99
CA SER A 34 17.45 7.57 3.16
C SER A 34 16.74 6.40 3.86
N LEU A 35 15.39 6.31 3.81
CA LEU A 35 14.58 5.34 4.56
C LEU A 35 14.10 4.19 3.65
N ASN A 36 15.04 3.56 2.93
CA ASN A 36 14.72 2.36 2.16
C ASN A 36 14.48 1.16 3.09
N CYS A 37 13.36 0.48 2.90
CA CYS A 37 12.98 -0.70 3.69
C CYS A 37 12.94 -2.00 2.87
N SER A 38 13.58 -2.03 1.68
CA SER A 38 13.63 -3.20 0.81
C SER A 38 15.06 -3.68 0.57
N LEU A 39 15.27 -4.98 0.70
CA LEU A 39 16.56 -5.62 0.41
C LEU A 39 16.86 -5.76 -1.09
N ASN A 40 15.83 -5.71 -1.95
CA ASN A 40 15.95 -6.01 -3.38
C ASN A 40 16.53 -4.86 -4.23
N HIS A 41 17.12 -3.82 -3.61
CA HIS A 41 17.47 -2.57 -4.28
C HIS A 41 18.88 -2.08 -3.91
N LYS A 42 19.88 -2.96 -3.99
CA LYS A 42 21.30 -2.63 -3.75
C LYS A 42 21.56 -1.92 -2.42
N ASP A 43 20.88 -2.32 -1.38
CA ASP A 43 21.08 -1.83 -0.01
C ASP A 43 21.59 -2.95 0.90
N THR A 44 22.21 -2.58 2.02
CA THR A 44 22.68 -3.58 2.97
C THR A 44 21.55 -4.03 3.90
N GLU A 45 21.60 -5.29 4.32
CA GLU A 45 20.62 -5.83 5.28
C GLU A 45 20.63 -5.03 6.60
N ILE A 46 21.80 -4.56 7.02
CA ILE A 46 21.96 -3.74 8.22
C ILE A 46 21.18 -2.44 8.10
N ASN A 47 21.32 -1.73 6.97
CA ASN A 47 20.61 -0.47 6.74
C ASN A 47 19.10 -0.69 6.69
N VAL A 48 18.64 -1.70 5.96
CA VAL A 48 17.22 -2.01 5.85
C VAL A 48 16.61 -2.38 7.22
N LYS A 49 17.30 -3.18 8.03
CA LYS A 49 16.88 -3.50 9.40
C LYS A 49 16.81 -2.24 10.29
N LYS A 50 17.82 -1.36 10.22
CA LYS A 50 17.81 -0.07 10.95
C LYS A 50 16.63 0.79 10.51
N ASN A 51 16.35 0.91 9.22
CA ASN A 51 15.24 1.68 8.67
C ASN A 51 13.88 1.14 9.10
N ILE A 52 13.68 -0.17 9.08
CA ILE A 52 12.45 -0.80 9.58
C ILE A 52 12.26 -0.48 11.07
N ASN A 53 13.31 -0.56 11.88
CA ASN A 53 13.25 -0.23 13.30
C ASN A 53 12.92 1.24 13.55
N ILE A 54 13.45 2.16 12.74
CA ILE A 54 13.08 3.59 12.77
C ILE A 54 11.58 3.76 12.51
N CYS A 55 11.04 3.07 11.51
CA CYS A 55 9.60 3.10 11.22
C CYS A 55 8.75 2.58 12.38
N LEU A 56 9.14 1.46 12.98
CA LEU A 56 8.45 0.88 14.13
C LEU A 56 8.47 1.81 15.36
N LYS A 57 9.65 2.40 15.68
CA LYS A 57 9.80 3.37 16.77
C LYS A 57 8.93 4.60 16.56
N ASN A 58 8.88 5.16 15.36
CA ASN A 58 8.07 6.36 15.04
C ASN A 58 6.56 6.14 15.21
N LEU A 59 6.08 4.91 15.05
CA LEU A 59 4.69 4.52 15.31
C LEU A 59 4.49 3.97 16.72
N ASN A 60 5.53 3.92 17.56
CA ASN A 60 5.50 3.27 18.86
C ASN A 60 4.93 1.83 18.78
N ILE A 61 5.46 1.04 17.84
CA ILE A 61 5.10 -0.36 17.64
C ILE A 61 6.21 -1.25 18.17
N LYS A 62 5.92 -2.02 19.25
CA LYS A 62 6.84 -3.02 19.83
C LYS A 62 6.58 -4.45 19.34
N LYS A 63 5.64 -4.62 18.40
CA LYS A 63 5.14 -5.91 17.89
C LYS A 63 6.03 -6.44 16.77
N LYS A 64 6.05 -7.77 16.57
CA LYS A 64 6.70 -8.36 15.39
C LYS A 64 6.01 -7.89 14.11
N ILE A 65 6.78 -7.42 13.13
CA ILE A 65 6.26 -7.05 11.83
C ILE A 65 6.36 -8.22 10.85
N LYS A 66 5.30 -8.46 10.10
CA LYS A 66 5.25 -9.44 9.01
C LYS A 66 5.24 -8.76 7.67
N PHE A 67 6.13 -9.21 6.79
CA PHE A 67 6.18 -8.86 5.37
C PHE A 67 5.75 -10.03 4.49
N ILE A 68 5.51 -9.73 3.21
CA ILE A 68 5.20 -10.71 2.17
C ILE A 68 6.03 -10.41 0.92
N SER A 69 6.47 -11.44 0.19
CA SER A 69 7.07 -11.29 -1.14
C SER A 69 5.99 -10.88 -2.14
N GLN A 70 5.97 -9.59 -2.51
CA GLN A 70 4.95 -9.00 -3.37
C GLN A 70 5.15 -9.39 -4.84
N ILE A 71 4.12 -9.94 -5.47
CA ILE A 71 4.15 -10.51 -6.84
C ILE A 71 3.09 -9.90 -7.78
N HIS A 72 2.48 -8.79 -7.38
CA HIS A 72 1.41 -8.10 -8.11
C HIS A 72 0.20 -9.00 -8.39
N SER A 73 -0.19 -9.78 -7.40
CA SER A 73 -1.37 -10.67 -7.40
C SER A 73 -2.55 -10.04 -6.66
N ASN A 74 -3.61 -10.83 -6.41
CA ASN A 74 -4.66 -10.52 -5.45
C ASN A 74 -4.71 -11.54 -4.29
N LYS A 75 -3.61 -12.28 -4.07
CA LYS A 75 -3.49 -13.28 -3.01
C LYS A 75 -3.26 -12.60 -1.67
N ILE A 76 -4.08 -12.94 -0.67
CA ILE A 76 -3.99 -12.45 0.70
C ILE A 76 -3.72 -13.64 1.64
N ILE A 77 -2.75 -13.49 2.53
CA ILE A 77 -2.34 -14.54 3.48
C ILE A 77 -2.79 -14.16 4.88
N LYS A 78 -3.50 -15.07 5.57
CA LYS A 78 -3.81 -14.93 6.99
C LYS A 78 -2.59 -15.29 7.83
N ILE A 79 -2.20 -14.36 8.70
CA ILE A 79 -1.04 -14.49 9.58
C ILE A 79 -1.52 -14.71 11.03
N ASN A 80 -0.90 -15.67 11.71
CA ASN A 80 -1.10 -15.99 13.12
C ASN A 80 0.24 -16.36 13.78
N ARG A 81 0.23 -16.75 15.06
CA ARG A 81 1.43 -17.14 15.80
C ARG A 81 2.16 -18.35 15.19
N LYS A 82 1.41 -19.32 14.61
CA LYS A 82 1.98 -20.58 14.06
C LYS A 82 2.71 -20.37 12.72
N ASN A 83 2.36 -19.29 11.98
CA ASN A 83 2.87 -19.11 10.62
C ASN A 83 3.62 -17.78 10.37
N ILE A 84 3.81 -16.93 11.38
CA ILE A 84 4.49 -15.65 11.25
C ILE A 84 5.93 -15.80 10.74
N GLY A 85 6.64 -16.88 11.09
CA GLY A 85 8.00 -17.15 10.64
C GLY A 85 8.12 -17.62 9.19
N LYS A 86 7.05 -18.14 8.57
CA LYS A 86 7.08 -18.70 7.23
C LYS A 86 7.16 -17.60 6.17
N LYS A 87 7.88 -17.84 5.07
CA LYS A 87 7.90 -16.95 3.88
C LYS A 87 6.67 -17.21 3.01
N TYR A 88 6.07 -16.17 2.48
CA TYR A 88 4.89 -16.26 1.59
C TYR A 88 5.02 -15.31 0.42
N SER A 89 4.43 -15.68 -0.71
CA SER A 89 4.25 -14.83 -1.89
C SER A 89 2.77 -14.43 -2.04
N GLY A 90 2.53 -13.16 -2.29
CA GLY A 90 1.20 -12.57 -2.44
C GLY A 90 1.27 -11.05 -2.34
N ASP A 91 0.13 -10.38 -2.21
CA ASP A 91 0.08 -8.92 -2.16
C ASP A 91 -0.84 -8.40 -1.04
N GLY A 92 -1.24 -9.29 -0.14
CA GLY A 92 -2.00 -8.92 1.04
C GLY A 92 -1.68 -9.79 2.25
N LEU A 93 -1.74 -9.17 3.42
CA LEU A 93 -1.63 -9.80 4.72
C LEU A 93 -2.83 -9.43 5.56
N ILE A 94 -3.37 -10.38 6.32
CA ILE A 94 -4.45 -10.15 7.27
C ILE A 94 -4.18 -10.89 8.58
N THR A 95 -4.53 -10.28 9.71
CA THR A 95 -4.39 -10.91 11.03
C THR A 95 -5.44 -10.43 12.02
N SER A 96 -5.78 -11.31 12.96
CA SER A 96 -6.52 -10.98 14.19
C SER A 96 -5.59 -10.97 15.41
N ASN A 97 -4.32 -11.34 15.24
CA ASN A 97 -3.37 -11.39 16.35
C ASN A 97 -2.86 -10.00 16.68
N LYS A 98 -3.18 -9.51 17.86
CA LYS A 98 -2.82 -8.17 18.35
C LYS A 98 -1.30 -7.96 18.54
N GLN A 99 -0.50 -9.03 18.60
CA GLN A 99 0.96 -8.97 18.72
C GLN A 99 1.70 -8.92 17.37
N ILE A 100 0.96 -8.82 16.25
CA ILE A 100 1.54 -8.79 14.90
C ILE A 100 1.20 -7.48 14.21
N ALA A 101 2.23 -6.81 13.71
CA ALA A 101 2.10 -5.71 12.75
C ALA A 101 2.22 -6.24 11.32
N LEU A 102 1.55 -5.61 10.37
CA LEU A 102 1.61 -5.96 8.95
C LEU A 102 2.30 -4.87 8.16
N GLY A 103 3.24 -5.25 7.29
CA GLY A 103 3.99 -4.31 6.44
C GLY A 103 3.89 -4.65 4.96
N VAL A 104 3.70 -3.63 4.12
CA VAL A 104 3.82 -3.71 2.66
C VAL A 104 4.76 -2.61 2.16
N LEU A 105 5.47 -2.91 1.08
CA LEU A 105 6.48 -2.02 0.48
C LEU A 105 5.95 -1.43 -0.81
N THR A 106 6.16 -0.13 -1.02
CA THR A 106 5.69 0.55 -2.24
C THR A 106 6.70 1.57 -2.77
N ALA A 107 6.68 1.76 -4.08
CA ALA A 107 7.16 2.93 -4.80
C ALA A 107 6.23 3.07 -6.02
N ASP A 108 5.18 3.89 -5.91
CA ASP A 108 4.08 4.16 -6.85
C ASP A 108 2.84 3.26 -6.75
N CYS A 109 2.98 1.97 -6.44
CA CYS A 109 1.82 1.12 -6.16
C CYS A 109 1.07 1.62 -4.92
N CYS A 110 -0.24 1.41 -4.87
CA CYS A 110 -1.10 1.91 -3.82
C CYS A 110 -1.08 1.00 -2.58
N PRO A 111 -0.59 1.44 -1.42
CA PRO A 111 -0.76 0.71 -0.17
C PRO A 111 -2.17 0.97 0.38
N ILE A 112 -2.81 -0.08 0.89
CA ILE A 112 -4.17 -0.01 1.41
C ILE A 112 -4.21 -0.71 2.75
N PHE A 113 -4.80 -0.07 3.76
CA PHE A 113 -5.12 -0.70 5.03
C PHE A 113 -6.62 -0.87 5.18
N ILE A 114 -7.03 -2.05 5.65
CA ILE A 114 -8.42 -2.36 5.99
C ILE A 114 -8.43 -2.85 7.43
N PHE A 115 -9.37 -2.35 8.23
CA PHE A 115 -9.57 -2.79 9.59
C PHE A 115 -11.05 -2.63 9.99
N ASP A 116 -11.47 -3.31 11.04
CA ASP A 116 -12.78 -3.08 11.63
C ASP A 116 -12.70 -2.25 12.91
N LYS A 117 -13.73 -1.42 13.16
CA LYS A 117 -13.80 -0.53 14.32
C LYS A 117 -13.75 -1.28 15.66
N ASN A 118 -14.17 -2.55 15.67
CA ASN A 118 -14.12 -3.40 16.86
C ASN A 118 -12.76 -4.07 17.09
N LYS A 119 -11.73 -3.69 16.32
CA LYS A 119 -10.33 -4.14 16.46
C LYS A 119 -10.17 -5.67 16.43
N ARG A 120 -10.99 -6.39 15.62
CA ARG A 120 -10.90 -7.84 15.46
C ARG A 120 -9.88 -8.25 14.41
N TYR A 121 -9.79 -7.48 13.30
CA TYR A 121 -8.90 -7.76 12.18
C TYR A 121 -8.26 -6.48 11.64
N ILE A 122 -7.00 -6.61 11.20
CA ILE A 122 -6.29 -5.64 10.37
C ILE A 122 -5.76 -6.33 9.11
N CYS A 123 -5.72 -5.59 8.02
CA CYS A 123 -5.22 -6.06 6.73
C CYS A 123 -4.35 -4.98 6.07
N ALA A 124 -3.25 -5.40 5.46
CA ALA A 124 -2.38 -4.55 4.64
C ALA A 124 -2.32 -5.12 3.23
N LEU A 125 -2.63 -4.31 2.21
CA LEU A 125 -2.61 -4.69 0.80
C LEU A 125 -1.62 -3.83 0.03
N HIS A 126 -0.92 -4.46 -0.90
CA HIS A 126 -0.17 -3.82 -1.97
C HIS A 126 -1.00 -3.89 -3.26
N SER A 127 -1.46 -2.76 -3.76
CA SER A 127 -2.25 -2.69 -4.99
C SER A 127 -1.54 -1.88 -6.06
N GLY A 128 -0.71 -2.56 -6.85
CA GLY A 128 -0.35 -2.07 -8.18
C GLY A 128 -1.52 -2.23 -9.15
N TRP A 129 -1.34 -1.81 -10.41
CA TRP A 129 -2.39 -1.92 -11.43
C TRP A 129 -2.88 -3.37 -11.65
N LYS A 130 -1.98 -4.37 -11.60
CA LYS A 130 -2.35 -5.79 -11.74
C LYS A 130 -3.23 -6.25 -10.58
N GLY A 131 -2.92 -5.82 -9.34
CA GLY A 131 -3.72 -6.11 -8.16
C GLY A 131 -5.10 -5.45 -8.23
N ALA A 132 -5.18 -4.20 -8.69
CA ALA A 132 -6.43 -3.48 -8.91
C ALA A 132 -7.28 -4.14 -10.03
N LEU A 133 -6.66 -4.54 -11.14
CA LEU A 133 -7.36 -5.27 -12.22
C LEU A 133 -7.92 -6.62 -11.73
N LYS A 134 -7.19 -7.33 -10.89
CA LYS A 134 -7.62 -8.60 -10.25
C LYS A 134 -8.52 -8.38 -9.03
N ASN A 135 -8.86 -7.14 -8.73
CA ASN A 135 -9.72 -6.70 -7.64
C ASN A 135 -9.29 -7.23 -6.26
N ILE A 136 -8.06 -6.91 -5.85
CA ILE A 136 -7.54 -7.25 -4.52
C ILE A 136 -8.39 -6.62 -3.40
N ALA A 137 -9.06 -5.49 -3.67
CA ALA A 137 -10.00 -4.86 -2.74
C ALA A 137 -11.14 -5.79 -2.35
N ALA A 138 -11.78 -6.45 -3.35
CA ALA A 138 -12.84 -7.42 -3.10
C ALA A 138 -12.34 -8.59 -2.25
N LYS A 139 -11.16 -9.15 -2.57
CA LYS A 139 -10.57 -10.23 -1.77
C LYS A 139 -10.32 -9.81 -0.31
N GLY A 140 -9.89 -8.56 -0.09
CA GLY A 140 -9.74 -8.01 1.25
C GLY A 140 -11.07 -7.95 2.00
N ILE A 141 -12.11 -7.37 1.38
CA ILE A 141 -13.43 -7.24 2.02
C ILE A 141 -14.11 -8.60 2.25
N ASP A 142 -14.02 -9.53 1.29
CA ASP A 142 -14.54 -10.90 1.44
C ASP A 142 -14.03 -11.56 2.72
N TYR A 143 -12.78 -11.30 3.06
CA TYR A 143 -12.18 -11.85 4.27
C TYR A 143 -12.90 -11.33 5.53
N PHE A 144 -13.16 -10.03 5.60
CA PHE A 144 -13.88 -9.41 6.73
C PHE A 144 -15.34 -9.91 6.82
N VAL A 145 -16.03 -9.99 5.67
CA VAL A 145 -17.41 -10.46 5.60
C VAL A 145 -17.53 -11.92 6.05
N LYS A 146 -16.62 -12.80 5.62
CA LYS A 146 -16.54 -14.20 6.08
C LYS A 146 -16.32 -14.33 7.59
N GLN A 147 -15.72 -13.33 8.23
CA GLN A 147 -15.59 -13.25 9.69
C GLN A 147 -16.80 -12.57 10.36
N LYS A 148 -17.93 -12.46 9.65
CA LYS A 148 -19.18 -11.84 10.14
C LYS A 148 -18.96 -10.38 10.61
N ILE A 149 -18.05 -9.65 9.95
CA ILE A 149 -17.85 -8.22 10.19
C ILE A 149 -18.79 -7.43 9.28
N ILE A 150 -19.69 -6.66 9.88
CA ILE A 150 -20.63 -5.83 9.12
C ILE A 150 -19.92 -4.68 8.41
N LYS A 151 -20.30 -4.41 7.18
CA LYS A 151 -19.62 -3.44 6.30
C LYS A 151 -19.51 -2.03 6.89
N LYS A 152 -20.51 -1.58 7.68
CA LYS A 152 -20.49 -0.26 8.35
C LYS A 152 -19.34 -0.08 9.35
N ASN A 153 -18.81 -1.19 9.87
CA ASN A 153 -17.66 -1.18 10.79
C ASN A 153 -16.33 -1.32 10.07
N ILE A 154 -16.32 -1.65 8.78
CA ILE A 154 -15.08 -1.74 8.00
C ILE A 154 -14.61 -0.34 7.63
N VAL A 155 -13.33 -0.09 7.86
CA VAL A 155 -12.64 1.15 7.50
C VAL A 155 -11.51 0.83 6.54
N VAL A 156 -11.40 1.63 5.49
CA VAL A 156 -10.35 1.57 4.48
C VAL A 156 -9.53 2.84 4.51
N LEU A 157 -8.22 2.72 4.55
CA LEU A 157 -7.28 3.83 4.43
C LEU A 157 -6.35 3.58 3.23
N ILE A 158 -6.40 4.48 2.25
CA ILE A 158 -5.64 4.42 1.01
C ILE A 158 -4.46 5.39 1.10
N GLY A 159 -3.24 4.86 0.93
CA GLY A 159 -2.00 5.63 1.07
C GLY A 159 -1.55 6.38 -0.18
N PRO A 160 -0.36 7.03 -0.11
CA PRO A 160 0.28 7.67 -1.25
C PRO A 160 0.54 6.70 -2.39
N CYS A 161 0.29 7.11 -3.62
CA CYS A 161 0.56 6.32 -4.83
C CYS A 161 0.76 7.25 -6.04
N LEU A 162 1.13 6.66 -7.18
CA LEU A 162 1.26 7.39 -8.44
C LEU A 162 -0.07 8.09 -8.79
N SER A 163 -0.01 9.40 -9.03
CA SER A 163 -1.19 10.19 -9.35
C SER A 163 -1.64 10.00 -10.79
N PHE A 164 -2.90 10.32 -11.04
CA PHE A 164 -3.50 10.35 -12.36
C PHE A 164 -2.67 11.13 -13.39
N LYS A 165 -2.14 12.29 -13.01
CA LYS A 165 -1.36 13.18 -13.90
C LYS A 165 -0.05 12.54 -14.40
N ASN A 166 0.50 11.61 -13.64
CA ASN A 166 1.80 10.98 -13.89
C ASN A 166 1.69 9.49 -14.28
N PHE A 167 0.47 8.94 -14.33
CA PHE A 167 0.26 7.54 -14.67
C PHE A 167 -0.10 7.36 -16.14
N GLU A 168 0.87 7.58 -17.01
CA GLU A 168 0.74 7.31 -18.44
C GLU A 168 0.76 5.81 -18.71
N VAL A 169 -0.14 5.37 -19.59
CA VAL A 169 -0.33 3.97 -19.99
C VAL A 169 -0.57 3.85 -21.50
N SER A 170 -0.30 2.67 -22.09
CA SER A 170 -0.60 2.38 -23.48
C SER A 170 -2.11 2.16 -23.70
N LYS A 171 -2.54 2.13 -24.95
CA LYS A 171 -3.92 1.80 -25.33
C LYS A 171 -4.28 0.36 -24.95
N ASP A 172 -3.36 -0.59 -25.13
CA ASP A 172 -3.54 -1.99 -24.72
C ASP A 172 -3.74 -2.15 -23.21
N PHE A 173 -3.06 -1.32 -22.42
CA PHE A 173 -3.28 -1.30 -20.98
C PHE A 173 -4.74 -0.94 -20.65
N LYS A 174 -5.28 0.09 -21.29
CA LYS A 174 -6.68 0.51 -21.14
C LYS A 174 -7.64 -0.61 -21.54
N SER A 175 -7.39 -1.25 -22.68
CA SER A 175 -8.21 -2.34 -23.19
C SER A 175 -8.34 -3.51 -22.21
N LYS A 176 -7.25 -3.88 -21.49
CA LYS A 176 -7.27 -4.91 -20.44
C LYS A 176 -8.23 -4.58 -19.28
N PHE A 177 -8.42 -3.32 -18.96
CA PHE A 177 -9.34 -2.90 -17.91
C PHE A 177 -10.79 -2.89 -18.41
N ILE A 178 -11.02 -2.39 -19.63
CA ILE A 178 -12.35 -2.29 -20.23
C ILE A 178 -12.92 -3.69 -20.52
N SER A 179 -12.10 -4.63 -21.00
CA SER A 179 -12.51 -6.02 -21.22
C SER A 179 -12.91 -6.72 -19.93
N LYS A 180 -12.31 -6.35 -18.80
CA LYS A 180 -12.66 -6.89 -17.49
C LYS A 180 -13.96 -6.29 -16.95
N ASN A 181 -14.18 -5.00 -17.16
CA ASN A 181 -15.41 -4.29 -16.77
C ASN A 181 -15.51 -2.97 -17.57
N LYS A 182 -16.55 -2.82 -18.39
CA LYS A 182 -16.79 -1.62 -19.21
C LYS A 182 -16.84 -0.33 -18.38
N LYS A 183 -17.34 -0.38 -17.12
CA LYS A 183 -17.34 0.76 -16.19
C LYS A 183 -15.95 1.32 -15.90
N TYR A 184 -14.89 0.56 -16.11
CA TYR A 184 -13.51 1.01 -15.84
C TYR A 184 -13.01 2.05 -16.84
N SER A 185 -13.69 2.27 -17.95
CA SER A 185 -13.37 3.32 -18.93
C SER A 185 -13.27 4.72 -18.31
N ILE A 186 -14.09 5.03 -17.30
CA ILE A 186 -14.13 6.33 -16.60
C ILE A 186 -12.87 6.66 -15.77
N PHE A 187 -11.97 5.70 -15.59
CA PHE A 187 -10.70 5.90 -14.88
C PHE A 187 -9.55 6.23 -15.82
N PHE A 188 -9.84 6.37 -17.11
CA PHE A 188 -8.88 6.76 -18.15
C PHE A 188 -9.26 8.11 -18.75
N LYS A 189 -8.24 8.90 -19.10
CA LYS A 189 -8.40 10.12 -19.88
C LYS A 189 -7.43 10.06 -21.05
N TYR A 190 -7.92 10.41 -22.24
CA TYR A 190 -7.09 10.53 -23.43
C TYR A 190 -5.93 11.51 -23.18
N LYS A 191 -4.72 11.13 -23.54
CA LYS A 191 -3.55 11.99 -23.54
C LYS A 191 -3.08 12.31 -24.96
N ASN A 192 -2.86 11.28 -25.76
CA ASN A 192 -2.49 11.39 -27.17
C ASN A 192 -2.79 10.07 -27.92
N LYS A 193 -2.42 10.00 -29.21
CA LYS A 193 -2.67 8.84 -30.09
C LYS A 193 -2.22 7.50 -29.46
N ASN A 194 -1.10 7.48 -28.72
CA ASN A 194 -0.48 6.26 -28.20
C ASN A 194 -0.74 6.03 -26.72
N LYS A 195 -1.18 7.04 -25.96
CA LYS A 195 -1.23 7.00 -24.50
C LYS A 195 -2.52 7.55 -23.92
N ASP A 196 -2.92 6.99 -22.80
CA ASP A 196 -3.93 7.50 -21.89
C ASP A 196 -3.32 7.78 -20.51
N LEU A 197 -4.01 8.56 -19.69
CA LEU A 197 -3.73 8.71 -18.26
C LEU A 197 -4.66 7.80 -17.47
N PHE A 198 -4.15 7.11 -16.47
CA PHE A 198 -4.89 6.15 -15.64
C PHE A 198 -5.00 6.58 -14.18
N ASN A 199 -6.20 6.54 -13.61
CA ASN A 199 -6.45 6.92 -12.23
C ASN A 199 -6.62 5.69 -11.32
N LEU A 200 -5.48 5.12 -10.88
CA LEU A 200 -5.46 3.96 -9.99
C LEU A 200 -6.21 4.21 -8.68
N ARG A 201 -5.98 5.37 -8.03
CA ARG A 201 -6.64 5.71 -6.77
C ARG A 201 -8.17 5.78 -6.91
N ARG A 202 -8.65 6.42 -7.98
CA ARG A 202 -10.09 6.53 -8.24
C ARG A 202 -10.73 5.16 -8.50
N LEU A 203 -10.05 4.28 -9.24
CA LEU A 203 -10.48 2.91 -9.45
C LEU A 203 -10.58 2.13 -8.13
N ILE A 204 -9.55 2.19 -7.29
CA ILE A 204 -9.54 1.51 -5.98
C ILE A 204 -10.69 2.03 -5.08
N ASN A 205 -10.89 3.36 -5.02
CA ASN A 205 -12.02 3.93 -4.30
C ASN A 205 -13.37 3.44 -4.83
N PHE A 206 -13.52 3.38 -6.16
CA PHE A 206 -14.72 2.86 -6.81
C PHE A 206 -14.96 1.40 -6.44
N GLN A 207 -13.93 0.54 -6.48
CA GLN A 207 -14.04 -0.87 -6.10
C GLN A 207 -14.54 -1.04 -4.67
N PHE A 208 -14.03 -0.26 -3.70
CA PHE A 208 -14.53 -0.32 -2.33
C PHE A 208 -15.97 0.20 -2.20
N LYS A 209 -16.35 1.25 -2.94
CA LYS A 209 -17.73 1.77 -2.95
C LYS A 209 -18.72 0.76 -3.52
N GLU A 210 -18.40 0.09 -4.63
CA GLU A 210 -19.21 -0.99 -5.22
C GLU A 210 -19.41 -2.17 -4.22
N LEU A 211 -18.43 -2.39 -3.32
CA LEU A 211 -18.55 -3.38 -2.25
C LEU A 211 -19.38 -2.89 -1.05
N GLY A 212 -19.93 -1.67 -1.10
CA GLY A 212 -20.76 -1.08 -0.06
C GLY A 212 -19.97 -0.51 1.12
N ILE A 213 -18.66 -0.26 0.96
CA ILE A 213 -17.84 0.35 2.02
C ILE A 213 -18.00 1.88 1.98
N LYS A 214 -18.44 2.44 3.12
CA LYS A 214 -18.66 3.90 3.27
C LYS A 214 -17.49 4.62 3.94
N ASN A 215 -16.76 3.96 4.85
CA ASN A 215 -15.64 4.58 5.59
C ASN A 215 -14.33 4.44 4.81
N ILE A 216 -14.12 5.26 3.79
CA ILE A 216 -12.92 5.26 2.96
C ILE A 216 -12.19 6.59 3.14
N TYR A 217 -10.95 6.53 3.62
CA TYR A 217 -10.08 7.67 3.81
C TYR A 217 -8.88 7.61 2.87
N ASN A 218 -8.40 8.75 2.41
CA ASN A 218 -7.32 8.85 1.45
C ASN A 218 -6.21 9.80 1.91
N ILE A 219 -4.96 9.37 1.79
CA ILE A 219 -3.79 10.26 1.83
C ILE A 219 -3.47 10.64 0.39
N ASN A 220 -4.03 11.77 -0.06
CA ASN A 220 -3.94 12.24 -1.46
C ASN A 220 -2.57 12.86 -1.76
N LYS A 221 -1.51 12.02 -1.78
CA LYS A 221 -0.14 12.41 -2.15
C LYS A 221 0.31 11.63 -3.38
N ASP A 222 0.99 12.34 -4.29
CA ASP A 222 1.60 11.77 -5.48
C ASP A 222 3.05 11.39 -5.19
N THR A 223 3.40 10.15 -5.46
CA THR A 223 4.75 9.66 -5.24
C THR A 223 5.76 10.13 -6.30
N PHE A 224 5.30 10.37 -7.53
CA PHE A 224 6.15 10.82 -8.63
C PHE A 224 6.62 12.27 -8.47
N SER A 225 5.69 13.21 -8.29
CA SER A 225 6.00 14.65 -8.24
C SER A 225 6.78 15.05 -6.98
N ASN A 226 6.57 14.37 -5.88
CA ASN A 226 7.19 14.70 -4.60
C ASN A 226 8.51 13.93 -4.37
N LYS A 227 9.53 14.18 -5.24
CA LYS A 227 10.82 13.46 -5.20
C LYS A 227 11.59 13.55 -3.88
N LYS A 228 11.44 14.67 -3.15
CA LYS A 228 12.05 14.87 -1.82
C LYS A 228 11.37 14.04 -0.73
N VAL A 229 10.14 13.55 -0.98
CA VAL A 229 9.31 12.87 0.03
C VAL A 229 9.16 11.38 -0.26
N PHE A 230 9.12 10.96 -1.52
CA PHE A 230 8.83 9.58 -1.88
C PHE A 230 9.85 8.98 -2.85
N PHE A 231 10.12 7.69 -2.69
CA PHE A 231 10.65 6.86 -3.77
C PHE A 231 9.57 6.68 -4.85
N SER A 232 9.98 6.65 -6.12
CA SER A 232 9.08 6.41 -7.24
C SER A 232 9.75 5.55 -8.29
N HIS A 233 9.19 4.38 -8.53
CA HIS A 233 9.64 3.48 -9.58
C HIS A 233 9.47 4.12 -10.97
N ARG A 234 8.35 4.77 -11.23
CA ARG A 234 8.07 5.47 -12.50
C ARG A 234 9.10 6.54 -12.80
N ARG A 235 9.50 7.32 -11.80
CA ARG A 235 10.49 8.38 -11.96
C ARG A 235 11.88 7.85 -12.25
N GLU A 236 12.31 6.83 -11.51
CA GLU A 236 13.67 6.31 -11.63
C GLU A 236 13.80 5.35 -12.83
N SER A 237 12.78 4.57 -13.17
CA SER A 237 12.80 3.70 -14.36
C SER A 237 12.92 4.48 -15.67
N GLN A 238 12.40 5.72 -15.74
CA GLN A 238 12.64 6.62 -16.88
C GLN A 238 14.11 6.98 -17.08
N LYS A 239 14.95 6.80 -16.04
CA LYS A 239 16.39 7.05 -16.05
C LYS A 239 17.22 5.76 -16.02
N PHE A 240 16.58 4.61 -16.26
CA PHE A 240 17.18 3.28 -16.15
C PHE A 240 17.83 3.02 -14.77
N ARG A 241 17.27 3.63 -13.71
CA ARG A 241 17.73 3.48 -12.32
C ARG A 241 16.75 2.69 -11.49
N ASP A 242 17.26 2.03 -10.48
CA ASP A 242 16.43 1.45 -9.42
C ASP A 242 16.17 2.47 -8.31
N THR A 243 15.30 2.13 -7.37
CA THR A 243 14.94 3.00 -6.25
C THR A 243 14.51 2.19 -5.05
N GLY A 244 14.70 2.75 -3.85
CA GLY A 244 14.22 2.16 -2.61
C GLY A 244 12.69 2.00 -2.56
N ARG A 245 12.22 1.40 -1.47
CA ARG A 245 10.77 1.21 -1.20
C ARG A 245 10.40 1.83 0.14
N MET A 246 9.31 2.58 0.15
CA MET A 246 8.68 3.06 1.38
C MET A 246 8.00 1.90 2.08
N LEU A 247 8.14 1.84 3.40
CA LEU A 247 7.40 0.94 4.24
C LEU A 247 6.04 1.53 4.61
N ASN A 248 5.01 0.71 4.58
CA ASN A 248 3.67 1.06 5.02
C ASN A 248 3.25 0.04 6.07
N ILE A 249 2.88 0.48 7.27
CA ILE A 249 2.65 -0.38 8.45
C ILE A 249 1.26 -0.14 9.02
N ILE A 250 0.59 -1.23 9.40
CA ILE A 250 -0.59 -1.20 10.26
C ILE A 250 -0.41 -2.18 11.42
N ALA A 251 -0.82 -1.76 12.62
CA ALA A 251 -0.88 -2.59 13.82
C ALA A 251 -2.10 -2.22 14.66
N PHE A 252 -2.57 -3.14 15.51
CA PHE A 252 -3.55 -2.79 16.52
C PHE A 252 -2.96 -1.78 17.52
N ASN A 253 -3.79 -0.86 18.00
CA ASN A 253 -3.47 -0.11 19.21
C ASN A 253 -3.34 -1.07 20.37
N ASP A 254 -2.49 -0.69 21.32
CA ASP A 254 -2.36 -1.39 22.61
C ASP A 254 -3.61 -1.13 23.44
#